data_b4c9c1cd1efb17fb975e5ccd6709a842
#
_entry.id   b4c9c1cd1efb17fb975e5ccd6709a842
#
_cell.length_a   1.000
_cell.length_b   1.000
_cell.length_c   1.000
_cell.angle_alpha   90.00
_cell.angle_beta   90.00
_cell.angle_gamma   90.00
#
_symmetry.space_group_name_H-M   'P 1'
#
loop_
_entity.id
_entity.type
_entity.pdbx_description
1 polymer ?
#
loop_
_entity_poly.entity_id
_entity_poly.type
_entity_poly.pdbx_seq_one_letter_code
_entity_poly.pdbx_strand_id
1 'polypeptide(L)'
;MGSVAEVTDSTFDEVVLQSSKPVLVDYWADWCSPCKQIAPIIDELAAEYGDKVTFVKLDTNSNPQVPAQQGIMGLPTLQLFVDGTVVTSMTGGKTKASLIRALEDYL
;
A
#
# COMPACT_ATOMS: atom_id res chain seq x y z
N MET A 1 -0.85 1.42 18.26
CA MET A 1 -0.54 2.46 17.28
C MET A 1 -0.26 1.81 15.93
N GLY A 2 -0.99 2.21 14.92
CA GLY A 2 -0.77 1.70 13.57
C GLY A 2 0.55 2.21 12.99
N SER A 3 1.24 1.39 12.25
CA SER A 3 2.46 1.76 11.56
C SER A 3 2.47 1.09 10.20
N VAL A 4 3.34 1.57 9.31
CA VAL A 4 3.48 1.02 7.96
C VAL A 4 4.73 0.15 7.96
N ALA A 5 4.53 -1.16 7.94
CA ALA A 5 5.62 -2.12 7.92
C ALA A 5 6.12 -2.33 6.49
N GLU A 6 7.39 -2.66 6.34
CA GLU A 6 7.92 -3.03 5.04
C GLU A 6 7.57 -4.48 4.70
N VAL A 7 7.21 -4.71 3.44
CA VAL A 7 7.02 -6.03 2.88
C VAL A 7 8.02 -6.20 1.72
N THR A 8 8.45 -7.41 1.49
CA THR A 8 9.44 -7.74 0.46
C THR A 8 8.87 -8.73 -0.54
N ASP A 9 9.58 -8.97 -1.63
CA ASP A 9 9.20 -10.01 -2.60
C ASP A 9 9.03 -11.36 -1.90
N SER A 10 9.88 -11.67 -0.93
CA SER A 10 9.84 -12.97 -0.24
C SER A 10 8.74 -13.07 0.82
N THR A 11 8.24 -11.94 1.34
CA THR A 11 7.20 -11.95 2.39
C THR A 11 5.82 -11.56 1.87
N PHE A 12 5.71 -11.13 0.63
CA PHE A 12 4.47 -10.59 0.07
C PHE A 12 3.32 -11.58 0.14
N ASP A 13 3.56 -12.83 -0.25
CA ASP A 13 2.52 -13.86 -0.23
C ASP A 13 1.93 -14.02 1.17
N GLU A 14 2.78 -14.21 2.17
CA GLU A 14 2.34 -14.42 3.54
C GLU A 14 1.66 -13.19 4.13
N VAL A 15 2.27 -12.02 3.97
CA VAL A 15 1.79 -10.79 4.62
C VAL A 15 0.57 -10.22 3.92
N VAL A 16 0.51 -10.27 2.59
CA VAL A 16 -0.52 -9.62 1.80
C VAL A 16 -1.55 -10.60 1.27
N LEU A 17 -1.10 -11.62 0.53
CA LEU A 17 -2.04 -12.49 -0.19
C LEU A 17 -2.79 -13.43 0.75
N GLN A 18 -2.19 -13.83 1.86
CA GLN A 18 -2.80 -14.74 2.84
C GLN A 18 -3.45 -14.01 4.02
N SER A 19 -3.46 -12.68 4.00
CA SER A 19 -4.03 -11.90 5.10
C SER A 19 -5.55 -12.05 5.15
N SER A 20 -6.09 -12.23 6.37
CA SER A 20 -7.53 -12.21 6.61
C SER A 20 -8.10 -10.80 6.72
N LYS A 21 -7.24 -9.79 6.89
CA LYS A 21 -7.61 -8.36 6.89
C LYS A 21 -7.30 -7.76 5.53
N PRO A 22 -8.05 -6.74 5.11
CA PRO A 22 -7.63 -5.95 3.94
C PRO A 22 -6.22 -5.38 4.15
N VAL A 23 -5.43 -5.36 3.08
CA VAL A 23 -4.06 -4.85 3.11
C VAL A 23 -3.89 -3.79 2.04
N LEU A 24 -3.47 -2.59 2.45
CA LEU A 24 -3.09 -1.54 1.51
C LEU A 24 -1.58 -1.60 1.31
N VAL A 25 -1.15 -1.78 0.07
CA VAL A 25 0.27 -1.84 -0.30
C VAL A 25 0.65 -0.54 -1.00
N ASP A 26 1.66 0.15 -0.46
CA ASP A 26 2.25 1.35 -1.04
C ASP A 26 3.55 0.96 -1.75
N TYR A 27 3.53 0.98 -3.08
CA TYR A 27 4.72 0.75 -3.91
C TYR A 27 5.46 2.07 -4.07
N TRP A 28 6.73 2.11 -3.66
CA TRP A 28 7.50 3.34 -3.61
C TRP A 28 8.95 3.12 -4.02
N ALA A 29 9.68 4.22 -4.20
CA ALA A 29 11.12 4.22 -4.39
C ALA A 29 11.69 5.49 -3.76
N ASP A 30 12.96 5.45 -3.37
CA ASP A 30 13.61 6.57 -2.68
C ASP A 30 13.81 7.79 -3.59
N TRP A 31 13.85 7.60 -4.91
CA TRP A 31 13.99 8.68 -5.89
C TRP A 31 12.64 9.31 -6.28
N CYS A 32 11.55 8.82 -5.75
CA CYS A 32 10.20 9.24 -6.14
C CYS A 32 9.68 10.35 -5.21
N SER A 33 9.66 11.60 -5.68
CA SER A 33 9.16 12.73 -4.90
C SER A 33 7.69 12.60 -4.49
N PRO A 34 6.76 12.23 -5.39
CA PRO A 34 5.37 12.05 -4.97
C PRO A 34 5.19 10.96 -3.92
N CYS A 35 6.05 9.93 -3.93
CA CYS A 35 6.03 8.89 -2.89
C CYS A 35 6.33 9.49 -1.52
N LYS A 36 7.33 10.38 -1.47
CA LYS A 36 7.71 11.07 -0.22
C LYS A 36 6.61 11.98 0.27
N GLN A 37 5.86 12.59 -0.63
CA GLN A 37 4.77 13.50 -0.27
C GLN A 37 3.59 12.75 0.35
N ILE A 38 3.28 11.54 -0.10
CA ILE A 38 2.16 10.79 0.45
C ILE A 38 2.54 9.94 1.67
N ALA A 39 3.83 9.71 1.93
CA ALA A 39 4.27 8.88 3.05
C ALA A 39 3.69 9.33 4.40
N PRO A 40 3.69 10.64 4.75
CA PRO A 40 3.05 11.08 6.00
C PRO A 40 1.55 10.81 6.05
N ILE A 41 0.89 10.89 4.90
CA ILE A 41 -0.56 10.62 4.80
C ILE A 41 -0.83 9.14 5.08
N ILE A 42 -0.03 8.26 4.50
CA ILE A 42 -0.15 6.82 4.74
C ILE A 42 0.12 6.50 6.21
N ASP A 43 1.13 7.14 6.83
CA ASP A 43 1.41 6.96 8.25
C ASP A 43 0.22 7.40 9.11
N GLU A 44 -0.42 8.52 8.78
CA GLU A 44 -1.61 8.98 9.50
C GLU A 44 -2.77 7.99 9.38
N LEU A 45 -3.02 7.49 8.17
CA LEU A 45 -4.07 6.51 7.94
C LEU A 45 -3.81 5.21 8.69
N ALA A 46 -2.56 4.76 8.72
CA ALA A 46 -2.18 3.56 9.47
C ALA A 46 -2.43 3.74 10.96
N ALA A 47 -2.14 4.93 11.50
CA ALA A 47 -2.41 5.24 12.90
C ALA A 47 -3.91 5.27 13.20
N GLU A 48 -4.73 5.78 12.28
CA GLU A 48 -6.16 5.92 12.48
C GLU A 48 -6.94 4.63 12.21
N TYR A 49 -6.54 3.85 11.20
CA TYR A 49 -7.32 2.72 10.67
C TYR A 49 -6.58 1.39 10.68
N GLY A 50 -5.43 1.31 11.35
CA GLY A 50 -4.61 0.09 11.35
C GLY A 50 -5.27 -1.12 11.99
N ASP A 51 -6.34 -0.92 12.76
CA ASP A 51 -7.14 -2.00 13.32
C ASP A 51 -8.05 -2.64 12.27
N LYS A 52 -8.40 -1.93 11.21
CA LYS A 52 -9.32 -2.39 10.16
C LYS A 52 -8.61 -2.79 8.87
N VAL A 53 -7.52 -2.09 8.53
CA VAL A 53 -6.73 -2.32 7.32
C VAL A 53 -5.27 -2.38 7.72
N THR A 54 -4.56 -3.38 7.23
CA THR A 54 -3.10 -3.45 7.40
C THR A 54 -2.45 -2.57 6.33
N PHE A 55 -1.54 -1.68 6.76
CA PHE A 55 -0.82 -0.79 5.86
C PHE A 55 0.62 -1.27 5.75
N VAL A 56 1.06 -1.56 4.53
CA VAL A 56 2.44 -1.98 4.26
C VAL A 56 3.01 -1.19 3.10
N LYS A 57 4.33 -1.16 2.99
CA LYS A 57 5.03 -0.52 1.88
C LYS A 57 6.06 -1.47 1.29
N LEU A 58 6.29 -1.36 -0.02
CA LEU A 58 7.24 -2.19 -0.74
C LEU A 58 8.17 -1.31 -1.55
N ASP A 59 9.47 -1.41 -1.27
CA ASP A 59 10.53 -0.70 -1.99
C ASP A 59 10.78 -1.42 -3.32
N THR A 60 10.39 -0.76 -4.41
CA THR A 60 10.46 -1.37 -5.74
C THR A 60 11.89 -1.51 -6.27
N ASN A 61 12.85 -0.74 -5.74
CA ASN A 61 14.25 -0.89 -6.13
C ASN A 61 14.84 -2.21 -5.62
N SER A 62 14.51 -2.55 -4.38
CA SER A 62 15.02 -3.76 -3.74
C SER A 62 14.14 -4.98 -4.00
N ASN A 63 12.91 -4.78 -4.42
CA ASN A 63 11.90 -5.84 -4.58
C ASN A 63 11.21 -5.69 -5.93
N PRO A 64 11.86 -6.11 -7.03
CA PRO A 64 11.32 -5.92 -8.38
C PRO A 64 10.30 -6.97 -8.81
N GLN A 65 10.22 -8.12 -8.16
CA GLN A 65 9.37 -9.22 -8.61
C GLN A 65 7.88 -8.93 -8.44
N VAL A 66 7.47 -8.51 -7.25
CA VAL A 66 6.06 -8.22 -6.97
C VAL A 66 5.55 -7.08 -7.86
N PRO A 67 6.24 -5.92 -7.98
CA PRO A 67 5.77 -4.88 -8.89
C PRO A 67 5.58 -5.37 -10.32
N ALA A 68 6.50 -6.19 -10.83
CA ALA A 68 6.37 -6.76 -12.17
C ALA A 68 5.14 -7.67 -12.28
N GLN A 69 4.94 -8.54 -11.29
CA GLN A 69 3.79 -9.45 -11.26
C GLN A 69 2.47 -8.69 -11.17
N GLN A 70 2.44 -7.59 -10.43
CA GLN A 70 1.24 -6.78 -10.23
C GLN A 70 1.03 -5.73 -11.33
N GLY A 71 1.95 -5.62 -12.29
CA GLY A 71 1.82 -4.69 -13.39
C GLY A 71 1.94 -3.24 -12.96
N ILE A 72 2.79 -2.95 -11.96
CA ILE A 72 2.98 -1.59 -11.46
C ILE A 72 3.79 -0.79 -12.47
N MET A 73 3.19 0.25 -13.04
CA MET A 73 3.77 1.04 -14.12
C MET A 73 4.25 2.43 -13.66
N GLY A 74 3.79 2.93 -12.54
CA GLY A 74 4.16 4.25 -12.04
C GLY A 74 4.17 4.29 -10.53
N LEU A 75 4.83 5.30 -9.95
CA LEU A 75 4.96 5.46 -8.51
C LEU A 75 4.50 6.85 -8.06
N PRO A 76 3.88 6.96 -6.88
CA PRO A 76 3.46 5.84 -6.05
C PRO A 76 2.27 5.11 -6.67
N THR A 77 2.15 3.83 -6.39
CA THR A 77 0.93 3.07 -6.65
C THR A 77 0.46 2.45 -5.34
N LEU A 78 -0.84 2.56 -5.08
CA LEU A 78 -1.47 1.99 -3.91
C LEU A 78 -2.46 0.94 -4.38
N GLN A 79 -2.34 -0.28 -3.85
CA GLN A 79 -3.28 -1.35 -4.15
C GLN A 79 -3.91 -1.86 -2.85
N LEU A 80 -5.22 -1.97 -2.84
CA LEU A 80 -5.94 -2.59 -1.72
C LEU A 80 -6.25 -4.04 -2.08
N PHE A 81 -5.73 -4.95 -1.25
CA PHE A 81 -5.97 -6.39 -1.37
C PHE A 81 -7.00 -6.81 -0.33
N VAL A 82 -7.99 -7.58 -0.76
CA VAL A 82 -8.98 -8.20 0.13
C VAL A 82 -9.03 -9.68 -0.22
N ASP A 83 -8.73 -10.52 0.76
CA ASP A 83 -8.64 -11.97 0.57
C ASP A 83 -7.74 -12.36 -0.61
N GLY A 84 -6.61 -11.68 -0.73
CA GLY A 84 -5.61 -11.93 -1.76
C GLY A 84 -5.92 -11.36 -3.14
N THR A 85 -7.01 -10.60 -3.28
CA THR A 85 -7.44 -10.04 -4.57
C THR A 85 -7.38 -8.52 -4.53
N VAL A 86 -6.85 -7.91 -5.59
CA VAL A 86 -6.83 -6.44 -5.72
C VAL A 86 -8.25 -5.94 -5.99
N VAL A 87 -8.77 -5.12 -5.08
CA VAL A 87 -10.11 -4.51 -5.24
C VAL A 87 -10.04 -3.04 -5.64
N THR A 88 -8.91 -2.38 -5.41
CA THR A 88 -8.71 -0.97 -5.77
C THR A 88 -7.24 -0.75 -6.08
N SER A 89 -6.95 0.01 -7.13
CA SER A 89 -5.58 0.38 -7.50
C SER A 89 -5.56 1.86 -7.88
N MET A 90 -4.62 2.61 -7.31
CA MET A 90 -4.50 4.06 -7.54
C MET A 90 -3.05 4.39 -7.82
N THR A 91 -2.79 5.22 -8.84
CA THR A 91 -1.43 5.65 -9.20
C THR A 91 -1.34 7.18 -9.10
N GLY A 92 -0.20 7.66 -8.64
CA GLY A 92 0.09 9.08 -8.49
C GLY A 92 -0.22 9.62 -7.11
N GLY A 93 0.12 10.88 -6.89
CA GLY A 93 -0.12 11.55 -5.60
C GLY A 93 -1.62 11.67 -5.31
N LYS A 94 -1.98 11.51 -4.04
CA LYS A 94 -3.37 11.56 -3.58
C LYS A 94 -3.47 12.42 -2.33
N THR A 95 -4.65 13.02 -2.11
CA THR A 95 -4.95 13.67 -0.84
C THR A 95 -5.43 12.64 0.17
N LYS A 96 -5.32 12.99 1.45
CA LYS A 96 -5.85 12.13 2.53
C LYS A 96 -7.34 11.86 2.33
N ALA A 97 -8.10 12.88 1.98
CA ALA A 97 -9.55 12.77 1.76
C ALA A 97 -9.88 11.80 0.61
N SER A 98 -9.12 11.86 -0.49
CA SER A 98 -9.37 10.96 -1.62
C SER A 98 -9.02 9.51 -1.27
N LEU A 99 -7.99 9.29 -0.45
CA LEU A 99 -7.63 7.96 0.01
C LEU A 99 -8.69 7.38 0.95
N ILE A 100 -9.19 8.18 1.89
CA ILE A 100 -10.27 7.73 2.78
C ILE A 100 -11.49 7.35 1.95
N ARG A 101 -11.84 8.16 0.96
CA ARG A 101 -12.99 7.89 0.09
C ARG A 101 -12.81 6.59 -0.69
N ALA A 102 -11.60 6.34 -1.20
CA ALA A 102 -11.31 5.12 -1.96
C ALA A 102 -11.34 3.86 -1.08
N LEU A 103 -11.08 4.00 0.22
CA LEU A 103 -10.99 2.87 1.15
C LEU A 103 -12.23 2.75 2.06
N GLU A 104 -13.21 3.66 1.93
CA GLU A 104 -14.27 3.81 2.93
C GLU A 104 -15.08 2.55 3.18
N ASP A 105 -15.26 1.68 2.17
CA ASP A 105 -16.00 0.43 2.34
C ASP A 105 -15.29 -0.54 3.30
N TYR A 106 -14.00 -0.32 3.58
CA TYR A 106 -13.18 -1.19 4.41
C TYR A 106 -12.71 -0.50 5.70
N LEU A 107 -13.02 0.76 5.85
CA LEU A 107 -12.70 1.53 7.05
C LEU A 107 -13.90 1.59 8.01
#